data_a2dd70627fc5031b148a5b3752a31225
#
_entry.id   a2dd70627fc5031b148a5b3752a31225
#
_cell.length_a   1.000
_cell.length_b   1.000
_cell.length_c   1.000
_cell.angle_alpha   90.00
_cell.angle_beta   90.00
_cell.angle_gamma   90.00
#
_symmetry.space_group_name_H-M   'P 1'
#
loop_
_entity.id
_entity.type
_entity.pdbx_description
1 polymer ?
#
loop_
_entity_poly.entity_id
_entity_poly.type
_entity_poly.pdbx_seq_one_letter_code
_entity_poly.pdbx_strand_id
1 'polypeptide(L)'
;WLGATAKTMASYPAFSLFPNPALEWAAAWGEVTERTFERMVVKPDWGIRTFTCEDGKDHLVNVETVVEKPFGDLIHFDVSGRKEQPRKILLVAPMSGHYATLLRSTVKSLIVNCEVYITDWHNARDIPVSAGKFDVEDYTLYLMEFMKEMGPDTHVIAICQPAPLTLAATAYLAEMDPDAQPRTLTLIGGPIDPSAAPTEVTDFGHSVTMGQLEETMIQRVGFKFKGVGRMVYPGLLQLASFMSMNGERHSQAFKDQIMRVSRGEASDHDAHNRFYDEYLAVMDMPAEFYLSTVERIFKNGEIAANEFVVDGHKVDMGAITNVAVKTVEGSKDDISAPGQCVAALDLCTSLPDDMKASHLEDGAGHYGIFAGKSWRNNIRPLVLDFIDANAGPKKPVVAKNAKLKSVGTDAA
;
A
#
# COMPACT_ATOMS: atom_id res chain seq x y z
N TRP A 1 17.60 5.97 26.74
CA TRP A 1 18.23 6.24 28.05
C TRP A 1 18.09 7.71 28.46
N LEU A 2 18.50 8.67 27.68
CA LEU A 2 18.41 10.11 28.04
C LEU A 2 16.97 10.58 28.21
N GLY A 3 16.06 10.16 27.33
CA GLY A 3 14.64 10.48 27.41
C GLY A 3 13.95 9.86 28.62
N ALA A 4 14.18 8.57 28.86
CA ALA A 4 13.66 7.87 30.05
C ALA A 4 14.18 8.48 31.35
N THR A 5 15.45 8.90 31.38
CA THR A 5 16.04 9.58 32.55
C THR A 5 15.41 10.95 32.80
N ALA A 6 15.20 11.74 31.71
CA ALA A 6 14.54 13.05 31.81
C ALA A 6 13.08 12.93 32.27
N LYS A 7 12.34 11.95 31.76
CA LYS A 7 10.96 11.63 32.16
C LYS A 7 10.89 11.19 33.62
N THR A 8 11.80 10.33 34.06
CA THR A 8 11.90 9.89 35.48
C THR A 8 12.25 11.04 36.39
N MET A 9 13.17 11.92 36.00
CA MET A 9 13.49 13.11 36.77
C MET A 9 12.30 14.08 36.88
N ALA A 10 11.61 14.35 35.76
CA ALA A 10 10.43 15.23 35.76
C ALA A 10 9.27 14.70 36.62
N SER A 11 9.12 13.37 36.72
CA SER A 11 8.08 12.72 37.53
C SER A 11 8.42 12.61 39.01
N TYR A 12 9.63 13.00 39.45
CA TYR A 12 10.04 12.93 40.85
C TYR A 12 9.30 13.99 41.67
N PRO A 13 8.67 13.66 42.81
CA PRO A 13 7.82 14.59 43.59
C PRO A 13 8.52 15.90 44.00
N ALA A 14 9.84 15.88 44.19
CA ALA A 14 10.61 17.07 44.54
C ALA A 14 10.69 18.11 43.41
N PHE A 15 10.60 17.69 42.12
CA PHE A 15 10.63 18.60 40.99
C PHE A 15 9.23 19.07 40.58
N SER A 16 8.16 18.35 40.96
CA SER A 16 6.78 18.79 40.73
C SER A 16 6.36 19.99 41.61
N LEU A 17 7.14 20.27 42.65
CA LEU A 17 6.89 21.43 43.54
C LEU A 17 7.34 22.76 42.94
N PHE A 18 8.22 22.76 41.95
CA PHE A 18 8.73 23.95 41.27
C PHE A 18 8.68 23.73 39.76
N PRO A 19 7.73 24.35 39.05
CA PRO A 19 7.68 24.27 37.58
C PRO A 19 9.02 24.68 36.97
N ASN A 20 9.63 23.77 36.22
CA ASN A 20 10.88 24.03 35.51
C ASN A 20 10.65 23.79 33.99
N PRO A 21 10.41 24.86 33.21
CA PRO A 21 10.12 24.74 31.78
C PRO A 21 11.20 24.03 30.99
N ALA A 22 12.47 24.13 31.40
CA ALA A 22 13.57 23.44 30.74
C ALA A 22 13.52 21.92 30.98
N LEU A 23 13.14 21.49 32.19
CA LEU A 23 12.97 20.08 32.54
C LEU A 23 11.74 19.48 31.86
N GLU A 24 10.64 20.23 31.82
CA GLU A 24 9.40 19.83 31.09
C GLU A 24 9.67 19.67 29.60
N TRP A 25 10.40 20.60 28.98
CA TRP A 25 10.80 20.50 27.60
C TRP A 25 11.73 19.31 27.33
N ALA A 26 12.72 19.08 28.21
CA ALA A 26 13.63 17.94 28.06
C ALA A 26 12.91 16.60 28.23
N ALA A 27 11.93 16.51 29.13
CA ALA A 27 11.09 15.33 29.30
C ALA A 27 10.21 15.09 28.08
N ALA A 28 9.59 16.14 27.54
CA ALA A 28 8.78 16.09 26.33
C ALA A 28 9.61 15.66 25.11
N TRP A 29 10.81 16.21 24.94
CA TRP A 29 11.75 15.80 23.91
C TRP A 29 12.11 14.31 24.03
N GLY A 30 12.37 13.87 25.26
CA GLY A 30 12.66 12.47 25.56
C GLY A 30 11.51 11.55 25.22
N GLU A 31 10.29 11.91 25.58
CA GLU A 31 9.07 11.13 25.30
C GLU A 31 8.80 11.00 23.81
N VAL A 32 8.83 12.11 23.07
CA VAL A 32 8.63 12.11 21.60
C VAL A 32 9.71 11.30 20.90
N THR A 33 10.97 11.41 21.34
CA THR A 33 12.10 10.66 20.79
C THR A 33 11.98 9.16 21.05
N GLU A 34 11.66 8.75 22.27
CA GLU A 34 11.47 7.35 22.65
C GLU A 34 10.37 6.72 21.82
N ARG A 35 9.20 7.36 21.73
CA ARG A 35 8.09 6.91 20.90
C ARG A 35 8.48 6.78 19.42
N THR A 36 9.23 7.75 18.91
CA THR A 36 9.74 7.72 17.52
C THR A 36 10.55 6.46 17.25
N PHE A 37 11.53 6.16 18.10
CA PHE A 37 12.37 4.95 17.91
C PHE A 37 11.61 3.64 18.14
N GLU A 38 10.69 3.59 19.10
CA GLU A 38 9.84 2.41 19.30
C GLU A 38 9.01 2.07 18.05
N ARG A 39 8.45 3.09 17.40
CA ARG A 39 7.62 2.91 16.19
C ARG A 39 8.40 2.42 14.98
N MET A 40 9.67 2.82 14.85
CA MET A 40 10.53 2.40 13.73
C MET A 40 10.84 0.89 13.72
N VAL A 41 10.69 0.20 14.85
CA VAL A 41 11.14 -1.20 15.00
C VAL A 41 10.01 -2.20 15.22
N VAL A 42 8.78 -1.75 15.44
CA VAL A 42 7.63 -2.59 15.78
C VAL A 42 6.56 -2.48 14.71
N LYS A 43 6.06 -3.63 14.22
CA LYS A 43 4.86 -3.66 13.37
C LYS A 43 3.65 -3.23 14.22
N PRO A 44 2.90 -2.20 13.80
CA PRO A 44 1.70 -1.80 14.52
C PRO A 44 0.63 -2.90 14.49
N ASP A 45 -0.14 -3.03 15.57
CA ASP A 45 -1.36 -3.83 15.58
C ASP A 45 -2.45 -3.12 14.77
N TRP A 46 -3.30 -3.86 14.09
CA TRP A 46 -4.48 -3.29 13.41
C TRP A 46 -5.38 -2.50 14.36
N GLY A 47 -5.52 -2.92 15.60
CA GLY A 47 -6.27 -2.20 16.64
C GLY A 47 -7.74 -1.95 16.29
N ILE A 48 -8.30 -2.72 15.35
CA ILE A 48 -9.70 -2.70 14.96
C ILE A 48 -10.39 -3.84 15.68
N ARG A 49 -10.89 -3.59 16.90
CA ARG A 49 -11.51 -4.63 17.76
C ARG A 49 -13.02 -4.59 17.75
N THR A 50 -13.59 -3.42 17.60
CA THR A 50 -15.03 -3.20 17.54
C THR A 50 -15.36 -2.19 16.47
N PHE A 51 -16.55 -2.33 15.93
CA PHE A 51 -17.12 -1.42 14.96
C PHE A 51 -18.60 -1.21 15.25
N THR A 52 -19.05 0.05 15.29
CA THR A 52 -20.47 0.39 15.46
C THR A 52 -21.16 0.30 14.10
N CYS A 53 -22.02 -0.69 13.91
CA CYS A 53 -22.80 -0.87 12.69
C CYS A 53 -23.96 0.13 12.57
N GLU A 54 -24.65 0.12 11.43
CA GLU A 54 -25.82 0.97 11.18
C GLU A 54 -27.00 0.70 12.14
N ASP A 55 -27.03 -0.46 12.79
CA ASP A 55 -27.99 -0.80 13.84
C ASP A 55 -27.70 -0.10 15.18
N GLY A 56 -26.63 0.69 15.26
CA GLY A 56 -26.18 1.40 16.45
C GLY A 56 -25.51 0.53 17.52
N LYS A 57 -25.23 -0.75 17.20
CA LYS A 57 -24.57 -1.68 18.11
C LYS A 57 -23.09 -1.85 17.75
N ASP A 58 -22.29 -2.08 18.77
CA ASP A 58 -20.89 -2.44 18.59
C ASP A 58 -20.77 -3.94 18.30
N HIS A 59 -20.14 -4.26 17.18
CA HIS A 59 -19.83 -5.61 16.76
C HIS A 59 -18.32 -5.86 16.92
N LEU A 60 -17.96 -7.07 17.31
CA LEU A 60 -16.56 -7.49 17.37
C LEU A 60 -16.01 -7.64 15.95
N VAL A 61 -14.78 -7.22 15.77
CA VAL A 61 -14.03 -7.41 14.52
C VAL A 61 -12.90 -8.38 14.78
N ASN A 62 -12.93 -9.51 14.08
CA ASN A 62 -11.86 -10.49 14.08
C ASN A 62 -10.97 -10.24 12.85
N VAL A 63 -9.65 -10.24 13.05
CA VAL A 63 -8.69 -10.16 11.96
C VAL A 63 -8.19 -11.58 11.72
N GLU A 64 -8.53 -12.14 10.55
CA GLU A 64 -8.27 -13.53 10.21
C GLU A 64 -7.34 -13.62 9.00
N THR A 65 -6.35 -14.50 9.05
CA THR A 65 -5.52 -14.83 7.88
C THR A 65 -6.28 -15.84 7.02
N VAL A 66 -6.61 -15.46 5.79
CA VAL A 66 -7.32 -16.30 4.82
C VAL A 66 -6.34 -17.10 3.97
N VAL A 67 -5.26 -16.46 3.52
CA VAL A 67 -4.17 -17.11 2.79
C VAL A 67 -2.86 -16.71 3.46
N GLU A 68 -2.05 -17.72 3.82
CA GLU A 68 -0.74 -17.53 4.42
C GLU A 68 0.34 -17.84 3.38
N LYS A 69 1.27 -16.88 3.15
CA LYS A 69 2.38 -17.04 2.21
C LYS A 69 3.68 -16.46 2.82
N PRO A 70 4.85 -16.90 2.37
CA PRO A 70 6.13 -16.48 2.96
C PRO A 70 6.36 -14.96 2.99
N PHE A 71 5.93 -14.24 1.96
CA PHE A 71 6.20 -12.79 1.82
C PHE A 71 5.01 -11.89 2.14
N GLY A 72 3.83 -12.45 2.34
CA GLY A 72 2.65 -11.67 2.69
C GLY A 72 1.39 -12.50 2.70
N ASP A 73 0.48 -12.13 3.57
CA ASP A 73 -0.78 -12.82 3.79
C ASP A 73 -1.95 -12.07 3.15
N LEU A 74 -3.05 -12.77 2.89
CA LEU A 74 -4.35 -12.18 2.70
C LEU A 74 -5.10 -12.24 4.02
N ILE A 75 -5.42 -11.08 4.59
CA ILE A 75 -6.18 -11.00 5.84
C ILE A 75 -7.59 -10.45 5.60
N HIS A 76 -8.53 -10.91 6.41
CA HIS A 76 -9.95 -10.55 6.40
C HIS A 76 -10.33 -9.88 7.71
N PHE A 77 -11.17 -8.83 7.62
CA PHE A 77 -11.78 -8.17 8.76
C PHE A 77 -13.22 -8.66 8.91
N ASP A 78 -13.41 -9.76 9.62
CA ASP A 78 -14.73 -10.31 9.89
C ASP A 78 -15.46 -9.51 10.99
N VAL A 79 -16.66 -9.03 10.67
CA VAL A 79 -17.52 -8.31 11.61
C VAL A 79 -18.59 -9.26 12.14
N SER A 80 -18.41 -9.74 13.36
CA SER A 80 -19.25 -10.75 13.98
C SER A 80 -20.73 -10.36 14.02
N GLY A 81 -21.58 -11.27 13.57
CA GLY A 81 -23.04 -11.10 13.59
C GLY A 81 -23.58 -10.10 12.56
N ARG A 82 -22.76 -9.61 11.67
CA ARG A 82 -23.14 -8.75 10.56
C ARG A 82 -23.73 -9.59 9.43
N LYS A 83 -24.76 -9.08 8.76
CA LYS A 83 -25.28 -9.69 7.55
C LYS A 83 -24.24 -9.60 6.44
N GLU A 84 -24.25 -10.54 5.51
CA GLU A 84 -23.44 -10.53 4.31
C GLU A 84 -23.46 -9.16 3.63
N GLN A 85 -22.30 -8.66 3.25
CA GLN A 85 -22.16 -7.37 2.58
C GLN A 85 -22.11 -7.57 1.07
N PRO A 86 -22.79 -6.70 0.30
CA PRO A 86 -22.82 -6.83 -1.16
C PRO A 86 -21.48 -6.50 -1.82
N ARG A 87 -20.59 -5.77 -1.11
CA ARG A 87 -19.30 -5.34 -1.65
C ARG A 87 -18.15 -6.08 -0.97
N LYS A 88 -17.58 -7.03 -1.68
CA LYS A 88 -16.37 -7.76 -1.27
C LYS A 88 -15.16 -7.07 -1.85
N ILE A 89 -14.34 -6.45 -1.02
CA ILE A 89 -13.21 -5.60 -1.44
C ILE A 89 -11.89 -6.29 -1.09
N LEU A 90 -11.00 -6.40 -2.10
CA LEU A 90 -9.58 -6.63 -1.92
C LEU A 90 -8.85 -5.29 -1.96
N LEU A 91 -8.32 -4.87 -0.83
CA LEU A 91 -7.45 -3.71 -0.72
C LEU A 91 -6.00 -4.16 -0.89
N VAL A 92 -5.32 -3.73 -1.94
CA VAL A 92 -3.92 -4.06 -2.18
C VAL A 92 -3.06 -2.97 -1.57
N ALA A 93 -2.40 -3.31 -0.46
CA ALA A 93 -1.52 -2.41 0.27
C ALA A 93 -0.16 -2.28 -0.44
N PRO A 94 0.47 -1.10 -0.41
CA PRO A 94 1.82 -0.93 -0.95
C PRO A 94 2.86 -1.73 -0.16
N MET A 95 3.86 -2.25 -0.87
CA MET A 95 5.11 -2.75 -0.31
C MET A 95 6.21 -1.72 -0.60
N SER A 96 6.07 -0.54 -0.03
CA SER A 96 6.95 0.61 -0.23
C SER A 96 7.64 1.06 1.07
N GLY A 97 7.93 0.12 1.96
CA GLY A 97 8.61 0.35 3.23
C GLY A 97 7.70 0.42 4.44
N HIS A 98 6.43 0.76 4.29
CA HIS A 98 5.46 0.79 5.38
C HIS A 98 4.71 -0.54 5.50
N TYR A 99 4.27 -0.87 6.71
CA TYR A 99 3.33 -1.97 6.92
C TYR A 99 1.94 -1.62 6.36
N ALA A 100 1.16 -2.64 6.03
CA ALA A 100 -0.22 -2.48 5.55
C ALA A 100 -1.13 -1.70 6.52
N THR A 101 -0.76 -1.64 7.80
CA THR A 101 -1.45 -0.85 8.84
C THR A 101 -1.47 0.65 8.54
N LEU A 102 -0.62 1.17 7.65
CA LEU A 102 -0.73 2.53 7.11
C LEU A 102 -2.14 2.80 6.54
N LEU A 103 -2.80 1.76 6.02
CA LEU A 103 -4.17 1.82 5.49
C LEU A 103 -5.25 1.57 6.55
N ARG A 104 -4.92 1.53 7.85
CA ARG A 104 -5.89 1.29 8.94
C ARG A 104 -7.10 2.22 8.87
N SER A 105 -6.90 3.50 8.58
CA SER A 105 -8.00 4.45 8.47
C SER A 105 -8.88 4.20 7.24
N THR A 106 -8.30 3.71 6.16
CA THR A 106 -8.99 3.32 4.93
C THR A 106 -9.83 2.07 5.18
N VAL A 107 -9.23 1.03 5.79
CA VAL A 107 -9.95 -0.18 6.23
C VAL A 107 -11.14 0.19 7.13
N LYS A 108 -10.91 0.99 8.19
CA LYS A 108 -11.98 1.45 9.09
C LYS A 108 -13.12 2.16 8.37
N SER A 109 -12.82 2.89 7.31
CA SER A 109 -13.83 3.58 6.54
C SER A 109 -14.62 2.64 5.61
N LEU A 110 -13.97 1.61 5.06
CA LEU A 110 -14.60 0.64 4.16
C LEU A 110 -15.40 -0.43 4.91
N ILE A 111 -14.92 -0.86 6.08
CA ILE A 111 -15.58 -1.89 6.89
C ILE A 111 -17.02 -1.50 7.31
N VAL A 112 -17.35 -0.21 7.22
CA VAL A 112 -18.70 0.32 7.53
C VAL A 112 -19.79 -0.43 6.74
N ASN A 113 -19.54 -0.67 5.45
CA ASN A 113 -20.54 -1.24 4.53
C ASN A 113 -19.92 -2.14 3.45
N CYS A 114 -18.73 -2.68 3.73
CA CYS A 114 -18.03 -3.60 2.84
C CYS A 114 -17.43 -4.75 3.65
N GLU A 115 -17.29 -5.88 3.00
CA GLU A 115 -16.45 -7.00 3.44
C GLU A 115 -15.03 -6.72 2.96
N VAL A 116 -14.09 -6.54 3.89
CA VAL A 116 -12.76 -6.01 3.56
C VAL A 116 -11.69 -7.05 3.77
N TYR A 117 -10.95 -7.31 2.71
CA TYR A 117 -9.71 -8.09 2.70
C TYR A 117 -8.55 -7.15 2.36
N ILE A 118 -7.34 -7.44 2.86
CA ILE A 118 -6.15 -6.65 2.55
C ILE A 118 -4.91 -7.53 2.46
N THR A 119 -3.99 -7.18 1.58
CA THR A 119 -2.66 -7.80 1.54
C THR A 119 -1.82 -7.28 2.71
N ASP A 120 -1.27 -8.17 3.52
CA ASP A 120 -0.41 -7.84 4.67
C ASP A 120 1.00 -8.36 4.43
N TRP A 121 1.88 -7.51 3.89
CA TRP A 121 3.24 -7.86 3.51
C TRP A 121 4.14 -8.05 4.73
N HIS A 122 5.03 -9.05 4.64
CA HIS A 122 5.93 -9.40 5.71
C HIS A 122 7.26 -8.65 5.62
N ASN A 123 7.85 -8.36 6.79
CA ASN A 123 9.17 -7.78 6.88
C ASN A 123 10.24 -8.77 6.38
N ALA A 124 10.94 -8.44 5.30
CA ALA A 124 11.88 -9.34 4.65
C ALA A 124 13.01 -9.82 5.56
N ARG A 125 13.40 -9.03 6.58
CA ARG A 125 14.40 -9.46 7.57
C ARG A 125 13.97 -10.68 8.40
N ASP A 126 12.67 -10.95 8.47
CA ASP A 126 12.11 -12.06 9.24
C ASP A 126 11.78 -13.28 8.37
N ILE A 127 12.02 -13.23 7.05
CA ILE A 127 11.73 -14.28 6.09
C ILE A 127 13.01 -15.09 5.80
N PRO A 128 13.06 -16.38 6.10
CA PRO A 128 14.23 -17.22 5.85
C PRO A 128 14.65 -17.20 4.37
N VAL A 129 15.96 -17.27 4.10
CA VAL A 129 16.49 -17.32 2.72
C VAL A 129 15.94 -18.54 1.95
N SER A 130 15.62 -19.63 2.64
CA SER A 130 15.02 -20.84 2.05
C SER A 130 13.64 -20.62 1.44
N ALA A 131 12.94 -19.51 1.78
CA ALA A 131 11.69 -19.14 1.14
C ALA A 131 11.85 -18.67 -0.32
N GLY A 132 13.09 -18.54 -0.80
CA GLY A 132 13.41 -18.11 -2.17
C GLY A 132 13.51 -16.58 -2.30
N LYS A 133 13.53 -16.13 -3.56
CA LYS A 133 13.49 -14.73 -3.95
C LYS A 133 12.05 -14.20 -3.94
N PHE A 134 11.91 -12.88 -4.03
CA PHE A 134 10.62 -12.22 -4.22
C PHE A 134 10.82 -10.90 -4.96
N ASP A 135 10.35 -10.82 -6.19
CA ASP A 135 10.43 -9.66 -7.06
C ASP A 135 9.03 -9.17 -7.52
N VAL A 136 8.96 -8.24 -8.48
CA VAL A 136 7.68 -7.71 -8.98
C VAL A 136 6.84 -8.76 -9.69
N GLU A 137 7.46 -9.79 -10.25
CA GLU A 137 6.77 -10.91 -10.88
C GLU A 137 6.13 -11.80 -9.82
N ASP A 138 6.88 -12.19 -8.77
CA ASP A 138 6.37 -12.96 -7.64
C ASP A 138 5.22 -12.20 -6.93
N TYR A 139 5.37 -10.88 -6.79
CA TYR A 139 4.30 -10.02 -6.24
C TYR A 139 3.03 -10.10 -7.08
N THR A 140 3.16 -10.00 -8.40
CA THR A 140 2.02 -10.08 -9.34
C THR A 140 1.35 -11.45 -9.26
N LEU A 141 2.12 -12.54 -9.16
CA LEU A 141 1.61 -13.90 -8.95
C LEU A 141 0.83 -14.02 -7.63
N TYR A 142 1.32 -13.42 -6.54
CA TYR A 142 0.59 -13.41 -5.26
C TYR A 142 -0.76 -12.70 -5.39
N LEU A 143 -0.80 -11.56 -6.10
CA LEU A 143 -2.07 -10.84 -6.33
C LEU A 143 -3.08 -11.70 -7.11
N MET A 144 -2.62 -12.43 -8.13
CA MET A 144 -3.49 -13.33 -8.89
C MET A 144 -4.05 -14.47 -8.01
N GLU A 145 -3.21 -15.06 -7.15
CA GLU A 145 -3.68 -16.08 -6.21
C GLU A 145 -4.70 -15.52 -5.21
N PHE A 146 -4.48 -14.32 -4.68
CA PHE A 146 -5.43 -13.67 -3.78
C PHE A 146 -6.74 -13.33 -4.50
N MET A 147 -6.70 -12.86 -5.74
CA MET A 147 -7.90 -12.62 -6.54
C MET A 147 -8.68 -13.92 -6.81
N LYS A 148 -7.98 -15.02 -7.11
CA LYS A 148 -8.58 -16.35 -7.31
C LYS A 148 -9.24 -16.86 -6.04
N GLU A 149 -8.59 -16.74 -4.88
CA GLU A 149 -9.14 -17.13 -3.58
C GLU A 149 -10.42 -16.36 -3.26
N MET A 150 -10.41 -15.06 -3.53
CA MET A 150 -11.59 -14.23 -3.30
C MET A 150 -12.73 -14.44 -4.28
N GLY A 151 -12.42 -14.91 -5.48
CA GLY A 151 -13.40 -15.22 -6.52
C GLY A 151 -13.90 -13.99 -7.30
N PRO A 152 -14.74 -14.23 -8.33
CA PRO A 152 -15.04 -13.23 -9.37
C PRO A 152 -15.95 -12.08 -8.93
N ASP A 153 -16.60 -12.17 -7.77
CA ASP A 153 -17.48 -11.11 -7.25
C ASP A 153 -16.72 -10.08 -6.41
N THR A 154 -15.42 -10.02 -6.59
CA THR A 154 -14.51 -9.14 -5.85
C THR A 154 -14.30 -7.82 -6.57
N HIS A 155 -14.16 -6.76 -5.79
CA HIS A 155 -13.75 -5.43 -6.21
C HIS A 155 -12.35 -5.15 -5.69
N VAL A 156 -11.40 -4.82 -6.57
CA VAL A 156 -9.99 -4.60 -6.18
C VAL A 156 -9.71 -3.11 -6.12
N ILE A 157 -9.08 -2.68 -5.04
CA ILE A 157 -8.59 -1.31 -4.84
C ILE A 157 -7.10 -1.39 -4.58
N ALA A 158 -6.27 -0.93 -5.52
CA ALA A 158 -4.83 -0.89 -5.37
C ALA A 158 -4.36 0.55 -5.08
N ILE A 159 -3.58 0.73 -4.03
CA ILE A 159 -3.15 2.05 -3.56
C ILE A 159 -1.65 2.21 -3.75
N CYS A 160 -1.25 3.26 -4.50
CA CYS A 160 0.15 3.64 -4.70
C CYS A 160 0.93 2.59 -5.51
N GLN A 161 2.10 2.20 -5.05
CA GLN A 161 3.07 1.32 -5.69
C GLN A 161 2.50 0.02 -6.31
N PRO A 162 1.52 -0.70 -5.75
CA PRO A 162 1.00 -1.92 -6.36
C PRO A 162 0.08 -1.70 -7.57
N ALA A 163 -0.34 -0.48 -7.86
CA ALA A 163 -1.30 -0.23 -8.94
C ALA A 163 -0.86 -0.79 -10.30
N PRO A 164 0.38 -0.58 -10.79
CA PRO A 164 0.84 -1.17 -12.06
C PRO A 164 0.85 -2.71 -12.04
N LEU A 165 1.29 -3.32 -10.93
CA LEU A 165 1.33 -4.77 -10.80
C LEU A 165 -0.07 -5.38 -10.66
N THR A 166 -1.01 -4.66 -10.06
CA THR A 166 -2.41 -5.08 -9.96
C THR A 166 -3.13 -4.98 -11.31
N LEU A 167 -2.81 -3.96 -12.10
CA LEU A 167 -3.28 -3.84 -13.48
C LEU A 167 -2.78 -5.02 -14.32
N ALA A 168 -1.47 -5.34 -14.24
CA ALA A 168 -0.88 -6.48 -14.91
C ALA A 168 -1.48 -7.82 -14.46
N ALA A 169 -1.69 -8.03 -13.16
CA ALA A 169 -2.35 -9.22 -12.63
C ALA A 169 -3.78 -9.38 -13.19
N THR A 170 -4.52 -8.27 -13.27
CA THR A 170 -5.88 -8.27 -13.84
C THR A 170 -5.87 -8.59 -15.34
N ALA A 171 -4.92 -8.03 -16.09
CA ALA A 171 -4.75 -8.30 -17.50
C ALA A 171 -4.33 -9.75 -17.77
N TYR A 172 -3.39 -10.28 -17.00
CA TYR A 172 -3.00 -11.69 -17.09
C TYR A 172 -4.19 -12.63 -16.85
N LEU A 173 -5.00 -12.35 -15.80
CA LEU A 173 -6.23 -13.13 -15.57
C LEU A 173 -7.23 -12.98 -16.70
N ALA A 174 -7.31 -11.81 -17.34
CA ALA A 174 -8.18 -11.61 -18.51
C ALA A 174 -7.83 -12.53 -19.69
N GLU A 175 -6.54 -12.81 -19.85
CA GLU A 175 -6.05 -13.70 -20.93
C GLU A 175 -6.10 -15.18 -20.55
N MET A 176 -5.66 -15.51 -19.34
CA MET A 176 -5.35 -16.89 -18.95
C MET A 176 -6.44 -17.56 -18.11
N ASP A 177 -7.19 -16.78 -17.32
CA ASP A 177 -8.25 -17.27 -16.41
C ASP A 177 -9.37 -16.22 -16.26
N PRO A 178 -10.17 -15.99 -17.33
CA PRO A 178 -11.16 -14.92 -17.34
C PRO A 178 -12.21 -15.01 -16.22
N ASP A 179 -12.46 -16.19 -15.69
CA ASP A 179 -13.43 -16.41 -14.61
C ASP A 179 -12.90 -15.94 -13.25
N ALA A 180 -11.59 -15.80 -13.10
CA ALA A 180 -10.96 -15.32 -11.87
C ALA A 180 -10.78 -13.78 -11.82
N GLN A 181 -11.18 -13.05 -12.87
CA GLN A 181 -11.09 -11.60 -12.90
C GLN A 181 -12.01 -10.94 -11.87
N PRO A 182 -11.56 -9.85 -11.22
CA PRO A 182 -12.43 -9.04 -10.38
C PRO A 182 -13.52 -8.35 -11.21
N ARG A 183 -14.55 -7.82 -10.56
CA ARG A 183 -15.59 -7.02 -11.24
C ARG A 183 -15.12 -5.61 -11.56
N THR A 184 -14.43 -4.99 -10.61
CA THR A 184 -13.88 -3.64 -10.79
C THR A 184 -12.45 -3.58 -10.29
N LEU A 185 -11.67 -2.71 -10.90
CA LEU A 185 -10.33 -2.35 -10.50
C LEU A 185 -10.25 -0.84 -10.28
N THR A 186 -9.98 -0.42 -9.06
CA THR A 186 -9.72 0.99 -8.73
C THR A 186 -8.23 1.15 -8.42
N LEU A 187 -7.56 2.02 -9.17
CA LEU A 187 -6.14 2.34 -9.04
C LEU A 187 -6.00 3.74 -8.44
N ILE A 188 -5.33 3.87 -7.31
CA ILE A 188 -5.24 5.13 -6.56
C ILE A 188 -3.77 5.56 -6.45
N GLY A 189 -3.40 6.67 -7.12
CA GLY A 189 -2.09 7.30 -7.01
C GLY A 189 -0.91 6.36 -7.34
N GLY A 190 -1.07 5.53 -8.35
CA GLY A 190 -0.06 4.55 -8.73
C GLY A 190 0.74 4.95 -9.98
N PRO A 191 2.05 4.61 -10.05
CA PRO A 191 2.91 4.95 -11.17
C PRO A 191 2.72 3.99 -12.34
N ILE A 192 1.59 4.09 -13.04
CA ILE A 192 1.31 3.28 -14.24
C ILE A 192 2.22 3.71 -15.39
N ASP A 193 2.28 5.01 -15.63
CA ASP A 193 3.26 5.63 -16.53
C ASP A 193 4.07 6.69 -15.77
N PRO A 194 5.20 6.30 -15.17
CA PRO A 194 6.07 7.25 -14.45
C PRO A 194 6.61 8.39 -15.33
N SER A 195 6.64 8.21 -16.65
CA SER A 195 7.14 9.21 -17.60
C SER A 195 6.12 10.31 -17.93
N ALA A 196 4.82 10.08 -17.63
CA ALA A 196 3.75 11.04 -17.93
C ALA A 196 3.90 12.37 -17.17
N ALA A 197 4.47 12.34 -15.97
CA ALA A 197 4.76 13.52 -15.19
C ALA A 197 5.96 13.27 -14.24
N PRO A 198 7.03 14.09 -14.32
CA PRO A 198 8.19 13.88 -13.47
C PRO A 198 7.91 14.21 -12.00
N THR A 199 8.54 13.45 -11.10
CA THR A 199 8.53 13.65 -9.65
C THR A 199 9.94 13.40 -9.12
N GLU A 200 10.23 13.78 -7.86
CA GLU A 200 11.52 13.45 -7.25
C GLU A 200 11.81 11.94 -7.26
N VAL A 201 10.75 11.11 -7.15
CA VAL A 201 10.86 9.64 -7.19
C VAL A 201 11.27 9.16 -8.59
N THR A 202 10.64 9.68 -9.64
CA THR A 202 10.95 9.29 -11.03
C THR A 202 12.33 9.79 -11.44
N ASP A 203 12.68 11.04 -11.08
CA ASP A 203 13.98 11.65 -11.38
C ASP A 203 15.10 10.89 -10.67
N PHE A 204 14.91 10.51 -9.40
CA PHE A 204 15.86 9.65 -8.69
C PHE A 204 16.01 8.30 -9.41
N GLY A 205 14.92 7.63 -9.76
CA GLY A 205 14.95 6.37 -10.51
C GLY A 205 15.80 6.47 -11.80
N HIS A 206 15.68 7.56 -12.55
CA HIS A 206 16.45 7.77 -13.79
C HIS A 206 17.89 8.19 -13.55
N SER A 207 18.20 8.90 -12.47
CA SER A 207 19.55 9.45 -12.19
C SER A 207 20.57 8.41 -11.73
N VAL A 208 20.13 7.27 -11.20
CA VAL A 208 21.00 6.24 -10.61
C VAL A 208 21.09 5.01 -11.51
N THR A 209 22.23 4.33 -11.52
CA THR A 209 22.38 3.02 -12.17
C THR A 209 21.93 1.89 -11.23
N MET A 210 21.54 0.73 -11.79
CA MET A 210 21.18 -0.43 -10.97
C MET A 210 22.32 -0.88 -10.04
N GLY A 211 23.58 -0.87 -10.55
CA GLY A 211 24.75 -1.19 -9.73
C GLY A 211 24.97 -0.22 -8.56
N GLN A 212 24.74 1.08 -8.75
CA GLN A 212 24.80 2.07 -7.67
C GLN A 212 23.71 1.82 -6.62
N LEU A 213 22.48 1.48 -7.04
CA LEU A 213 21.41 1.14 -6.11
C LEU A 213 21.73 -0.10 -5.29
N GLU A 214 22.23 -1.15 -5.94
CA GLU A 214 22.64 -2.38 -5.26
C GLU A 214 23.75 -2.13 -4.24
N GLU A 215 24.77 -1.35 -4.60
CA GLU A 215 25.91 -1.05 -3.73
C GLU A 215 25.53 -0.14 -2.56
N THR A 216 24.66 0.86 -2.77
CA THR A 216 24.38 1.89 -1.75
C THR A 216 23.13 1.62 -0.91
N MET A 217 22.11 0.96 -1.47
CA MET A 217 20.80 0.80 -0.84
C MET A 217 20.57 -0.61 -0.29
N ILE A 218 21.24 -1.63 -0.85
CA ILE A 218 21.00 -3.01 -0.44
C ILE A 218 21.95 -3.43 0.70
N GLN A 219 21.37 -4.08 1.71
CA GLN A 219 22.10 -4.56 2.86
C GLN A 219 21.76 -6.02 3.14
N ARG A 220 22.70 -6.71 3.81
CA ARG A 220 22.51 -8.10 4.23
C ARG A 220 21.92 -8.14 5.63
N VAL A 221 20.85 -8.91 5.80
CA VAL A 221 20.22 -9.15 7.10
C VAL A 221 21.19 -9.87 8.05
N GLY A 222 21.35 -9.32 9.24
CA GLY A 222 22.22 -9.85 10.30
C GLY A 222 21.63 -11.05 11.03
N PHE A 223 22.47 -11.74 11.79
CA PHE A 223 22.18 -13.02 12.46
C PHE A 223 21.11 -12.96 13.57
N LYS A 224 20.63 -11.80 13.96
CA LYS A 224 19.55 -11.64 14.95
C LYS A 224 18.16 -11.94 14.41
N PHE A 225 17.99 -11.98 13.10
CA PHE A 225 16.71 -12.12 12.42
C PHE A 225 16.60 -13.48 11.72
N LYS A 226 15.37 -13.95 11.50
CA LYS A 226 15.13 -15.23 10.81
C LYS A 226 15.63 -15.21 9.37
N GLY A 227 15.61 -14.04 8.71
CA GLY A 227 16.09 -13.84 7.35
C GLY A 227 17.60 -13.63 7.22
N VAL A 228 18.40 -14.09 8.19
CA VAL A 228 19.86 -13.95 8.16
C VAL A 228 20.44 -14.32 6.80
N GLY A 229 21.23 -13.41 6.22
CA GLY A 229 21.84 -13.59 4.90
C GLY A 229 21.01 -13.09 3.72
N ARG A 230 19.71 -12.82 3.89
CA ARG A 230 18.85 -12.23 2.85
C ARG A 230 19.35 -10.82 2.52
N MET A 231 19.31 -10.47 1.25
CA MET A 231 19.57 -9.10 0.79
C MET A 231 18.26 -8.32 0.85
N VAL A 232 18.30 -7.12 1.42
CA VAL A 232 17.12 -6.28 1.65
C VAL A 232 17.42 -4.81 1.36
N TYR A 233 16.39 -4.07 0.98
CA TYR A 233 16.39 -2.61 1.10
C TYR A 233 15.84 -2.24 2.48
N PRO A 234 16.67 -1.70 3.40
CA PRO A 234 16.27 -1.45 4.78
C PRO A 234 15.18 -0.40 4.90
N GLY A 235 14.15 -0.69 5.72
CA GLY A 235 13.05 0.23 5.96
C GLY A 235 13.49 1.58 6.51
N LEU A 236 14.54 1.63 7.32
CA LEU A 236 15.09 2.91 7.82
C LEU A 236 15.68 3.79 6.72
N LEU A 237 16.29 3.23 5.68
CA LEU A 237 16.77 4.01 4.53
C LEU A 237 15.60 4.55 3.71
N GLN A 238 14.55 3.74 3.54
CA GLN A 238 13.32 4.16 2.88
C GLN A 238 12.66 5.32 3.61
N LEU A 239 12.52 5.19 4.94
CA LEU A 239 11.97 6.25 5.79
C LEU A 239 12.79 7.55 5.69
N ALA A 240 14.12 7.45 5.70
CA ALA A 240 14.98 8.61 5.54
C ALA A 240 14.75 9.32 4.19
N SER A 241 14.58 8.56 3.10
CA SER A 241 14.26 9.09 1.78
C SER A 241 12.89 9.80 1.77
N PHE A 242 11.85 9.19 2.31
CA PHE A 242 10.52 9.81 2.39
C PHE A 242 10.51 11.06 3.27
N MET A 243 11.20 11.04 4.41
CA MET A 243 11.29 12.22 5.28
C MET A 243 12.08 13.37 4.64
N SER A 244 13.06 13.08 3.79
CA SER A 244 13.87 14.12 3.13
C SER A 244 13.07 14.93 2.11
N MET A 245 12.11 14.30 1.40
CA MET A 245 11.27 14.98 0.41
C MET A 245 10.42 16.11 1.03
N ASN A 246 10.05 15.99 2.31
CA ASN A 246 9.26 16.99 3.05
C ASN A 246 9.89 17.35 4.40
N GLY A 247 11.23 17.46 4.44
CA GLY A 247 12.02 17.56 5.68
C GLY A 247 11.63 18.73 6.59
N GLU A 248 11.35 19.91 6.04
CA GLU A 248 10.91 21.08 6.81
C GLU A 248 9.56 20.84 7.50
N ARG A 249 8.61 20.26 6.77
CA ARG A 249 7.27 19.94 7.30
C ARG A 249 7.35 18.92 8.44
N HIS A 250 8.14 17.86 8.26
CA HIS A 250 8.36 16.87 9.32
C HIS A 250 9.06 17.49 10.53
N SER A 251 10.13 18.25 10.32
CA SER A 251 10.85 18.95 11.41
C SER A 251 9.93 19.87 12.20
N GLN A 252 9.07 20.64 11.54
CA GLN A 252 8.11 21.52 12.22
C GLN A 252 7.08 20.71 12.99
N ALA A 253 6.53 19.63 12.43
CA ALA A 253 5.55 18.78 13.10
C ALA A 253 6.10 18.16 14.40
N PHE A 254 7.36 17.72 14.42
CA PHE A 254 8.01 17.21 15.64
C PHE A 254 8.27 18.30 16.67
N LYS A 255 8.70 19.50 16.25
CA LYS A 255 8.86 20.64 17.16
C LYS A 255 7.53 21.03 17.82
N ASP A 256 6.47 21.10 17.03
CA ASP A 256 5.12 21.42 17.54
C ASP A 256 4.63 20.36 18.52
N GLN A 257 4.91 19.08 18.26
CA GLN A 257 4.53 18.00 19.16
C GLN A 257 5.30 18.07 20.49
N ILE A 258 6.61 18.30 20.46
CA ILE A 258 7.41 18.50 21.67
C ILE A 258 6.84 19.65 22.52
N MET A 259 6.49 20.77 21.88
CA MET A 259 5.87 21.91 22.58
C MET A 259 4.51 21.57 23.16
N ARG A 260 3.68 20.78 22.48
CA ARG A 260 2.37 20.34 22.99
C ARG A 260 2.52 19.37 24.17
N VAL A 261 3.45 18.40 24.07
CA VAL A 261 3.75 17.49 25.19
C VAL A 261 4.24 18.26 26.40
N SER A 262 5.16 19.24 26.24
CA SER A 262 5.70 20.03 27.35
C SER A 262 4.65 20.89 28.06
N ARG A 263 3.54 21.22 27.36
CA ARG A 263 2.40 21.98 27.93
C ARG A 263 1.28 21.09 28.46
N GLY A 264 1.43 19.75 28.35
CA GLY A 264 0.36 18.81 28.72
C GLY A 264 -0.85 18.85 27.78
N GLU A 265 -0.69 19.38 26.56
CA GLU A 265 -1.74 19.52 25.55
C GLU A 265 -1.80 18.34 24.56
N ALA A 266 -0.81 17.44 24.60
CA ALA A 266 -0.74 16.26 23.74
C ALA A 266 -1.51 15.08 24.36
N SER A 267 -2.00 14.20 23.51
CA SER A 267 -2.58 12.92 23.91
C SER A 267 -2.01 11.78 23.06
N ASP A 268 -2.08 10.56 23.57
CA ASP A 268 -1.63 9.36 22.85
C ASP A 268 -2.34 9.17 21.49
N HIS A 269 -3.54 9.74 21.36
CA HIS A 269 -4.39 9.61 20.17
C HIS A 269 -4.58 10.93 19.42
N ASP A 270 -3.68 11.90 19.58
CA ASP A 270 -3.75 13.13 18.78
C ASP A 270 -3.41 12.89 17.29
N ALA A 271 -3.59 13.93 16.48
CA ALA A 271 -3.40 13.81 15.03
C ALA A 271 -1.94 13.49 14.64
N HIS A 272 -0.97 14.07 15.38
CA HIS A 272 0.45 13.81 15.19
C HIS A 272 0.78 12.33 15.46
N ASN A 273 0.40 11.85 16.65
CA ASN A 273 0.67 10.48 17.06
C ASN A 273 0.00 9.46 16.13
N ARG A 274 -1.28 9.66 15.77
CA ARG A 274 -1.98 8.78 14.82
C ARG A 274 -1.31 8.69 13.44
N PHE A 275 -0.72 9.79 12.97
CA PHE A 275 -0.01 9.80 11.70
C PHE A 275 1.37 9.14 11.82
N TYR A 276 2.19 9.61 12.77
CA TYR A 276 3.57 9.15 12.90
C TYR A 276 3.71 7.74 13.46
N ASP A 277 2.74 7.23 14.22
CA ASP A 277 2.72 5.82 14.66
C ASP A 277 2.67 4.84 13.47
N GLU A 278 2.06 5.24 12.36
CA GLU A 278 2.05 4.46 11.11
C GLU A 278 3.21 4.83 10.18
N TYR A 279 3.46 6.12 10.02
CA TYR A 279 4.47 6.63 9.08
C TYR A 279 5.90 6.24 9.47
N LEU A 280 6.19 6.11 10.75
CA LEU A 280 7.51 5.68 11.24
C LEU A 280 7.66 4.15 11.27
N ALA A 281 6.56 3.40 11.23
CA ALA A 281 6.58 1.95 11.26
C ALA A 281 6.96 1.39 9.88
N VAL A 282 8.23 1.04 9.74
CA VAL A 282 8.79 0.59 8.46
C VAL A 282 9.31 -0.84 8.53
N MET A 283 9.30 -1.50 7.38
CA MET A 283 9.80 -2.85 7.18
C MET A 283 10.86 -2.89 6.09
N ASP A 284 11.77 -3.84 6.18
CA ASP A 284 12.72 -4.12 5.13
C ASP A 284 12.01 -4.80 3.95
N MET A 285 12.33 -4.38 2.73
CA MET A 285 11.86 -5.01 1.49
C MET A 285 12.88 -6.02 0.96
N PRO A 286 12.46 -7.10 0.28
CA PRO A 286 13.39 -7.92 -0.50
C PRO A 286 14.15 -7.07 -1.50
N ALA A 287 15.47 -7.28 -1.61
CA ALA A 287 16.31 -6.52 -2.55
C ALA A 287 15.81 -6.68 -3.98
N GLU A 288 15.44 -7.91 -4.35
CA GLU A 288 14.94 -8.25 -5.68
C GLU A 288 13.67 -7.46 -6.03
N PHE A 289 12.75 -7.30 -5.05
CA PHE A 289 11.54 -6.53 -5.26
C PHE A 289 11.83 -5.04 -5.46
N TYR A 290 12.69 -4.46 -4.63
CA TYR A 290 13.07 -3.05 -4.79
C TYR A 290 13.76 -2.80 -6.12
N LEU A 291 14.78 -3.59 -6.44
CA LEU A 291 15.57 -3.42 -7.67
C LEU A 291 14.72 -3.64 -8.92
N SER A 292 13.90 -4.69 -8.95
CA SER A 292 13.01 -4.95 -10.09
C SER A 292 11.90 -3.89 -10.22
N THR A 293 11.43 -3.31 -9.11
CA THR A 293 10.49 -2.16 -9.17
C THR A 293 11.14 -0.97 -9.84
N VAL A 294 12.37 -0.59 -9.43
CA VAL A 294 13.06 0.54 -10.05
C VAL A 294 13.37 0.26 -11.51
N GLU A 295 13.88 -0.92 -11.82
CA GLU A 295 14.27 -1.28 -13.19
C GLU A 295 13.07 -1.38 -14.13
N ARG A 296 12.09 -2.23 -13.79
CA ARG A 296 11.01 -2.61 -14.70
C ARG A 296 9.88 -1.58 -14.76
N ILE A 297 9.55 -0.96 -13.60
CA ILE A 297 8.44 0.00 -13.52
C ILE A 297 8.92 1.42 -13.82
N PHE A 298 9.98 1.89 -13.12
CA PHE A 298 10.39 3.29 -13.25
C PHE A 298 11.35 3.56 -14.42
N LYS A 299 12.36 2.71 -14.65
CA LYS A 299 13.35 2.94 -15.71
C LYS A 299 12.87 2.48 -17.09
N ASN A 300 12.39 1.24 -17.16
CA ASN A 300 11.99 0.65 -18.43
C ASN A 300 10.55 0.99 -18.80
N GLY A 301 9.69 1.35 -17.81
CA GLY A 301 8.30 1.65 -18.05
C GLY A 301 7.53 0.46 -18.66
N GLU A 302 7.87 -0.79 -18.28
CA GLU A 302 7.35 -2.00 -18.93
C GLU A 302 5.82 -2.07 -18.91
N ILE A 303 5.16 -1.53 -17.87
CA ILE A 303 3.70 -1.45 -17.82
C ILE A 303 3.17 -0.44 -18.85
N ALA A 304 3.71 0.78 -18.86
CA ALA A 304 3.32 1.84 -19.79
C ALA A 304 3.58 1.45 -21.26
N ALA A 305 4.68 0.72 -21.51
CA ALA A 305 5.03 0.21 -22.83
C ALA A 305 4.23 -1.04 -23.24
N ASN A 306 3.39 -1.59 -22.34
CA ASN A 306 2.70 -2.87 -22.54
C ASN A 306 3.68 -4.02 -22.83
N GLU A 307 4.83 -4.04 -22.11
CA GLU A 307 5.93 -5.01 -22.32
C GLU A 307 6.21 -5.87 -21.10
N PHE A 308 5.40 -5.74 -20.05
CA PHE A 308 5.59 -6.47 -18.80
C PHE A 308 5.38 -7.99 -19.01
N VAL A 309 6.32 -8.77 -18.44
CA VAL A 309 6.30 -10.24 -18.53
C VAL A 309 6.08 -10.83 -17.16
N VAL A 310 5.17 -11.82 -17.04
CA VAL A 310 4.90 -12.59 -15.84
C VAL A 310 4.84 -14.06 -16.22
N ASP A 311 5.59 -14.91 -15.52
CA ASP A 311 5.67 -16.35 -15.75
C ASP A 311 5.97 -16.70 -17.23
N GLY A 312 6.89 -15.92 -17.83
CA GLY A 312 7.27 -16.07 -19.24
C GLY A 312 6.21 -15.59 -20.25
N HIS A 313 5.07 -15.08 -19.79
CA HIS A 313 4.00 -14.55 -20.64
C HIS A 313 4.04 -13.01 -20.66
N LYS A 314 4.09 -12.43 -21.86
CA LYS A 314 3.96 -10.98 -22.06
C LYS A 314 2.49 -10.59 -21.87
N VAL A 315 2.22 -9.82 -20.84
CA VAL A 315 0.86 -9.40 -20.45
C VAL A 315 0.38 -8.26 -21.34
N ASP A 316 -0.81 -8.40 -21.94
CA ASP A 316 -1.47 -7.33 -22.69
C ASP A 316 -2.56 -6.64 -21.85
N MET A 317 -2.34 -5.39 -21.47
CA MET A 317 -3.34 -4.59 -20.72
C MET A 317 -4.62 -4.38 -21.54
N GLY A 318 -4.52 -4.41 -22.86
CA GLY A 318 -5.67 -4.38 -23.79
C GLY A 318 -6.57 -5.61 -23.72
N ALA A 319 -6.13 -6.70 -23.09
CA ALA A 319 -6.97 -7.89 -22.86
C ALA A 319 -8.09 -7.67 -21.84
N ILE A 320 -8.00 -6.61 -21.02
CA ILE A 320 -9.04 -6.24 -20.07
C ILE A 320 -10.26 -5.73 -20.85
N THR A 321 -11.34 -6.55 -20.88
CA THR A 321 -12.57 -6.24 -21.61
C THR A 321 -13.81 -6.23 -20.72
N ASN A 322 -13.71 -6.78 -19.51
CA ASN A 322 -14.87 -7.12 -18.68
C ASN A 322 -14.68 -6.73 -17.19
N VAL A 323 -13.63 -5.98 -16.89
CA VAL A 323 -13.36 -5.40 -15.57
C VAL A 323 -13.47 -3.89 -15.69
N ALA A 324 -14.39 -3.27 -14.98
CA ALA A 324 -14.50 -1.81 -14.99
C ALA A 324 -13.31 -1.20 -14.26
N VAL A 325 -12.65 -0.22 -14.87
CA VAL A 325 -11.41 0.41 -14.35
C VAL A 325 -11.66 1.86 -13.96
N LYS A 326 -11.30 2.19 -12.71
CA LYS A 326 -11.32 3.55 -12.20
C LYS A 326 -9.92 3.97 -11.75
N THR A 327 -9.54 5.21 -12.07
CA THR A 327 -8.31 5.82 -11.56
C THR A 327 -8.64 6.99 -10.64
N VAL A 328 -7.80 7.19 -9.62
CA VAL A 328 -7.89 8.32 -8.68
C VAL A 328 -6.52 8.92 -8.50
N GLU A 329 -6.42 10.24 -8.68
CA GLU A 329 -5.19 11.01 -8.51
C GLU A 329 -5.43 12.23 -7.62
N GLY A 330 -4.38 12.77 -7.02
CA GLY A 330 -4.43 14.01 -6.24
C GLY A 330 -3.73 15.14 -6.99
N SER A 331 -4.38 16.32 -7.09
CA SER A 331 -3.81 17.44 -7.85
C SER A 331 -2.51 18.00 -7.27
N LYS A 332 -2.18 17.65 -6.01
CA LYS A 332 -0.93 18.00 -5.31
C LYS A 332 -0.13 16.76 -4.89
N ASP A 333 -0.30 15.67 -5.61
CA ASP A 333 0.48 14.46 -5.38
C ASP A 333 1.89 14.67 -5.93
N ASP A 334 2.88 14.63 -5.03
CA ASP A 334 4.31 14.83 -5.30
C ASP A 334 5.09 13.51 -5.42
N ILE A 335 4.41 12.38 -5.19
CA ILE A 335 4.98 11.02 -5.30
C ILE A 335 4.58 10.37 -6.63
N SER A 336 3.27 10.34 -6.92
CA SER A 336 2.70 9.89 -8.20
C SER A 336 1.87 11.03 -8.77
N ALA A 337 2.53 11.88 -9.54
CA ALA A 337 1.90 13.10 -10.06
C ALA A 337 0.73 12.81 -10.99
N PRO A 338 -0.24 13.75 -11.10
CA PRO A 338 -1.35 13.63 -12.03
C PRO A 338 -0.91 13.31 -13.45
N GLY A 339 -1.55 12.33 -14.07
CA GLY A 339 -1.19 11.78 -15.38
C GLY A 339 -0.56 10.39 -15.30
N GLN A 340 0.14 10.08 -14.21
CA GLN A 340 0.79 8.77 -14.06
C GLN A 340 -0.22 7.62 -13.88
N CYS A 341 -1.21 7.79 -13.02
CA CYS A 341 -2.17 6.73 -12.71
C CYS A 341 -3.26 6.62 -13.80
N VAL A 342 -3.73 7.75 -14.32
CA VAL A 342 -4.79 7.77 -15.35
C VAL A 342 -4.37 7.10 -16.65
N ALA A 343 -3.08 6.99 -16.94
CA ALA A 343 -2.53 6.26 -18.09
C ALA A 343 -3.06 4.80 -18.20
N ALA A 344 -3.48 4.20 -17.08
CA ALA A 344 -4.10 2.86 -17.08
C ALA A 344 -5.31 2.76 -18.01
N LEU A 345 -6.08 3.85 -18.15
CA LEU A 345 -7.29 3.86 -18.99
C LEU A 345 -6.98 3.81 -20.48
N ASP A 346 -5.84 4.37 -20.89
CA ASP A 346 -5.36 4.34 -22.27
C ASP A 346 -4.77 2.97 -22.61
N LEU A 347 -4.15 2.28 -21.65
CA LEU A 347 -3.63 0.92 -21.82
C LEU A 347 -4.76 -0.12 -21.97
N CYS A 348 -5.90 0.09 -21.31
CA CYS A 348 -7.08 -0.77 -21.44
C CYS A 348 -7.84 -0.50 -22.77
N THR A 349 -7.18 -0.72 -23.90
CA THR A 349 -7.66 -0.32 -25.25
C THR A 349 -8.96 -0.99 -25.66
N SER A 350 -9.21 -2.21 -25.18
CA SER A 350 -10.44 -2.97 -25.54
C SER A 350 -11.58 -2.78 -24.55
N LEU A 351 -11.35 -2.04 -23.46
CA LEU A 351 -12.39 -1.77 -22.46
C LEU A 351 -13.32 -0.67 -22.97
N PRO A 352 -14.66 -0.86 -22.95
CA PRO A 352 -15.62 0.18 -23.31
C PRO A 352 -15.49 1.43 -22.45
N ASP A 353 -15.79 2.61 -23.02
CA ASP A 353 -15.66 3.88 -22.31
C ASP A 353 -16.61 4.01 -21.11
N ASP A 354 -17.78 3.38 -21.16
CA ASP A 354 -18.74 3.32 -20.04
C ASP A 354 -18.25 2.48 -18.85
N MET A 355 -17.17 1.69 -19.05
CA MET A 355 -16.50 0.94 -17.99
C MET A 355 -15.20 1.62 -17.52
N LYS A 356 -14.87 2.80 -18.03
CA LYS A 356 -13.70 3.59 -17.63
C LYS A 356 -14.15 4.81 -16.83
N ALA A 357 -13.44 5.12 -15.75
CA ALA A 357 -13.68 6.33 -14.97
C ALA A 357 -12.37 6.88 -14.41
N SER A 358 -12.25 8.20 -14.32
CA SER A 358 -11.14 8.88 -13.66
C SER A 358 -11.65 9.91 -12.67
N HIS A 359 -10.86 10.19 -11.64
CA HIS A 359 -11.12 11.26 -10.68
C HIS A 359 -9.80 11.93 -10.28
N LEU A 360 -9.75 13.25 -10.42
CA LEU A 360 -8.68 14.08 -9.89
C LEU A 360 -9.20 14.84 -8.68
N GLU A 361 -8.70 14.51 -7.49
CA GLU A 361 -9.10 15.20 -6.24
C GLU A 361 -8.31 16.50 -6.09
N ASP A 362 -9.02 17.62 -6.14
CA ASP A 362 -8.38 18.94 -6.03
C ASP A 362 -7.83 19.19 -4.62
N GLY A 363 -6.61 19.73 -4.56
CA GLY A 363 -5.92 20.09 -3.33
C GLY A 363 -5.39 18.91 -2.52
N ALA A 364 -5.61 17.66 -2.93
CA ALA A 364 -5.12 16.48 -2.24
C ALA A 364 -3.69 16.14 -2.67
N GLY A 365 -2.82 15.89 -1.69
CA GLY A 365 -1.54 15.22 -1.88
C GLY A 365 -1.67 13.70 -1.75
N HIS A 366 -0.58 12.98 -1.93
CA HIS A 366 -0.56 11.51 -2.02
C HIS A 366 -1.35 10.79 -0.92
N TYR A 367 -1.08 11.09 0.35
CA TYR A 367 -1.81 10.45 1.46
C TYR A 367 -3.28 10.88 1.54
N GLY A 368 -3.63 12.06 1.03
CA GLY A 368 -4.99 12.60 1.04
C GLY A 368 -5.97 11.82 0.18
N ILE A 369 -5.49 11.15 -0.87
CA ILE A 369 -6.34 10.43 -1.82
C ILE A 369 -6.82 9.06 -1.32
N PHE A 370 -6.21 8.51 -0.29
CA PHE A 370 -6.65 7.22 0.31
C PHE A 370 -6.87 7.29 1.82
N ALA A 371 -6.60 8.43 2.46
CA ALA A 371 -6.80 8.64 3.89
C ALA A 371 -7.34 10.04 4.18
N GLY A 372 -7.76 10.28 5.42
CA GLY A 372 -8.16 11.61 5.87
C GLY A 372 -9.52 12.08 5.35
N LYS A 373 -9.67 13.40 5.19
CA LYS A 373 -10.97 14.03 4.88
C LYS A 373 -11.38 13.84 3.42
N SER A 374 -10.47 14.08 2.46
CA SER A 374 -10.75 13.92 1.03
C SER A 374 -11.17 12.49 0.71
N TRP A 375 -10.44 11.50 1.23
CA TRP A 375 -10.85 10.11 1.10
C TRP A 375 -12.26 9.86 1.64
N ARG A 376 -12.53 10.22 2.91
CA ARG A 376 -13.82 9.88 3.54
C ARG A 376 -15.01 10.60 2.91
N ASN A 377 -14.86 11.86 2.53
CA ASN A 377 -15.97 12.72 2.14
C ASN A 377 -16.22 12.73 0.64
N ASN A 378 -15.16 12.58 -0.17
CA ASN A 378 -15.22 12.75 -1.63
C ASN A 378 -14.90 11.44 -2.35
N ILE A 379 -13.69 10.88 -2.14
CA ILE A 379 -13.19 9.79 -2.97
C ILE A 379 -13.87 8.46 -2.66
N ARG A 380 -13.98 8.08 -1.37
CA ARG A 380 -14.64 6.84 -0.96
C ARG A 380 -16.07 6.71 -1.50
N PRO A 381 -16.97 7.73 -1.39
CA PRO A 381 -18.29 7.66 -2.00
C PRO A 381 -18.22 7.40 -3.51
N LEU A 382 -17.37 8.12 -4.25
CA LEU A 382 -17.21 7.94 -5.70
C LEU A 382 -16.68 6.54 -6.08
N VAL A 383 -15.82 5.94 -5.24
CA VAL A 383 -15.35 4.57 -5.44
C VAL A 383 -16.47 3.56 -5.19
N LEU A 384 -17.25 3.74 -4.13
CA LEU A 384 -18.37 2.85 -3.81
C LEU A 384 -19.50 2.96 -4.84
N ASP A 385 -19.82 4.16 -5.31
CA ASP A 385 -20.80 4.38 -6.39
C ASP A 385 -20.36 3.71 -7.69
N PHE A 386 -19.06 3.77 -8.01
CA PHE A 386 -18.48 3.07 -9.17
C PHE A 386 -18.56 1.55 -9.03
N ILE A 387 -18.28 1.03 -7.83
CA ILE A 387 -18.44 -0.39 -7.51
C ILE A 387 -19.89 -0.83 -7.71
N ASP A 388 -20.86 -0.09 -7.16
CA ASP A 388 -22.28 -0.41 -7.26
C ASP A 388 -22.80 -0.37 -8.69
N ALA A 389 -22.37 0.61 -9.48
CA ALA A 389 -22.74 0.74 -10.89
C ALA A 389 -22.26 -0.46 -11.73
N ASN A 390 -21.20 -1.16 -11.27
CA ASN A 390 -20.59 -2.29 -11.96
C ASN A 390 -20.76 -3.65 -11.23
N ALA A 391 -21.59 -3.71 -10.18
CA ALA A 391 -21.83 -4.92 -9.41
C ALA A 391 -22.78 -5.94 -10.09
N GLY A 392 -23.39 -5.59 -11.23
CA GLY A 392 -24.30 -6.44 -11.97
C GLY A 392 -23.63 -7.72 -12.53
N PRO A 393 -24.40 -8.68 -13.06
CA PRO A 393 -23.83 -9.90 -13.66
C PRO A 393 -22.84 -9.56 -14.76
N LYS A 394 -21.67 -10.25 -14.76
CA LYS A 394 -20.66 -10.08 -15.83
C LYS A 394 -21.29 -10.31 -17.21
N LYS A 395 -21.05 -9.41 -18.15
CA LYS A 395 -21.38 -9.63 -19.56
C LYS A 395 -20.56 -10.83 -20.04
N PRO A 396 -21.15 -11.78 -20.84
CA PRO A 396 -20.39 -12.91 -21.34
C PRO A 396 -19.19 -12.42 -22.17
N VAL A 397 -18.03 -12.97 -21.90
CA VAL A 397 -16.80 -12.69 -22.66
C VAL A 397 -17.02 -13.20 -24.09
N VAL A 398 -17.05 -12.32 -25.06
CA VAL A 398 -17.01 -12.70 -26.46
C VAL A 398 -15.57 -13.12 -26.76
N ALA A 399 -15.31 -14.44 -26.68
CA ALA A 399 -14.01 -15.01 -27.01
C ALA A 399 -13.65 -14.63 -28.47
N LYS A 400 -12.71 -13.72 -28.65
CA LYS A 400 -12.01 -13.58 -29.92
C LYS A 400 -11.23 -14.88 -30.09
N ASN A 401 -11.68 -15.75 -31.06
CA ASN A 401 -11.08 -17.03 -31.40
C ASN A 401 -9.55 -16.94 -31.44
N ALA A 402 -8.87 -17.26 -30.36
CA ALA A 402 -7.47 -17.60 -30.38
C ALA A 402 -7.37 -18.99 -31.06
N LYS A 403 -6.97 -19.02 -32.30
CA LYS A 403 -6.58 -20.26 -32.98
C LYS A 403 -5.37 -20.83 -32.24
N LEU A 404 -5.63 -21.75 -31.31
CA LEU A 404 -4.61 -22.67 -30.82
C LEU A 404 -4.01 -23.40 -32.04
N LYS A 405 -2.78 -23.04 -32.39
CA LYS A 405 -1.97 -23.89 -33.27
C LYS A 405 -1.67 -25.16 -32.47
N SER A 406 -2.32 -26.26 -32.90
CA SER A 406 -1.94 -27.60 -32.49
C SER A 406 -0.46 -27.81 -32.78
N VAL A 407 0.36 -27.96 -31.74
CA VAL A 407 1.72 -28.51 -31.91
C VAL A 407 1.54 -29.98 -32.29
N GLY A 408 1.83 -30.30 -33.54
CA GLY A 408 1.83 -31.65 -34.05
C GLY A 408 2.93 -32.44 -33.33
N THR A 409 2.50 -33.52 -32.71
CA THR A 409 3.38 -34.62 -32.32
C THR A 409 3.72 -35.38 -33.59
N ASP A 410 4.90 -35.16 -34.14
CA ASP A 410 5.51 -36.12 -35.07
C ASP A 410 6.58 -36.91 -34.29
N ALA A 411 6.21 -38.18 -34.06
CA ALA A 411 7.12 -39.24 -33.66
C ALA A 411 7.76 -39.81 -34.94
N ALA A 412 9.07 -39.86 -35.01
CA ALA A 412 9.88 -40.85 -35.65
C ALA A 412 11.30 -40.83 -35.12
#